data_5c30b65536008720d9afaf40536d4451
#
_entry.id   5c30b65536008720d9afaf40536d4451
#
_cell.length_a   1.000
_cell.length_b   1.000
_cell.length_c   1.000
_cell.angle_alpha   90.00
_cell.angle_beta   90.00
_cell.angle_gamma   90.00
#
_symmetry.space_group_name_H-M   'P 1'
#
loop_
_entity.id
_entity.type
_entity.pdbx_description
1 polymer ?
#
loop_
_entity_poly.entity_id
_entity_poly.type
_entity_poly.pdbx_seq_one_letter_code
_entity_poly.pdbx_strand_id
1 'polypeptide(L)'
;KTMTTTVEEANTLIDAAQRGKQVAVFVEITARFDEEPNIAWGRVLEEAGVHVVYGMRRLKTHVKLCLVVREEEGAVRRYAHVATGNYHAGTARLYEDLGVLSCDRELTESVAAVFNELTGTVSAPGYGNLLVAPHNLRERFTELIRREAEHAEAGRPSGIRAKMNQLQDERMIEEL
;
A
#
# COMPACT_ATOMS: atom_id res chain seq x y z
N LYS A 1 -2.94 6.92 -1.99
CA LYS A 1 -1.55 7.19 -1.69
C LYS A 1 -1.39 7.70 -0.25
N THR A 2 -0.54 7.07 0.55
CA THR A 2 -0.10 7.61 1.85
C THR A 2 0.89 8.70 1.55
N MET A 3 0.55 9.95 1.84
CA MET A 3 1.38 11.05 1.37
C MET A 3 2.38 11.52 2.43
N THR A 4 3.64 11.26 2.15
CA THR A 4 4.70 12.26 2.09
C THR A 4 4.95 12.48 0.58
N THR A 5 4.31 13.47 -0.03
CA THR A 5 4.28 13.61 -1.50
C THR A 5 5.07 14.82 -1.92
N THR A 6 5.80 14.71 -3.01
CA THR A 6 6.37 15.88 -3.68
C THR A 6 5.27 16.62 -4.46
N VAL A 7 5.52 17.89 -4.69
CA VAL A 7 4.68 18.78 -5.53
C VAL A 7 4.40 18.16 -6.90
N GLU A 8 5.40 17.51 -7.49
CA GLU A 8 5.32 16.89 -8.82
C GLU A 8 4.29 15.77 -8.90
N GLU A 9 4.22 14.94 -7.87
CA GLU A 9 3.27 13.82 -7.84
C GLU A 9 1.83 14.29 -7.58
N ALA A 10 1.65 15.28 -6.71
CA ALA A 10 0.35 15.91 -6.51
C ALA A 10 -0.14 16.58 -7.82
N ASN A 11 0.73 17.28 -8.52
CA ASN A 11 0.41 17.89 -9.81
C ASN A 11 0.00 16.84 -10.87
N THR A 12 0.64 15.67 -10.88
CA THR A 12 0.26 14.58 -11.79
C THR A 12 -1.17 14.08 -11.54
N LEU A 13 -1.59 13.98 -10.27
CA LEU A 13 -2.95 13.58 -9.91
C LEU A 13 -3.97 14.67 -10.26
N ILE A 14 -3.62 15.93 -10.03
CA ILE A 14 -4.43 17.09 -10.41
C ILE A 14 -4.63 17.13 -11.93
N ASP A 15 -3.57 17.01 -12.71
CA ASP A 15 -3.63 17.00 -14.17
C ASP A 15 -4.52 15.85 -14.69
N ALA A 16 -4.41 14.66 -14.08
CA ALA A 16 -5.28 13.55 -14.42
C ALA A 16 -6.77 13.87 -14.15
N ALA A 17 -7.10 14.47 -13.00
CA ALA A 17 -8.45 14.86 -12.66
C ALA A 17 -8.99 15.94 -13.60
N GLN A 18 -8.20 16.96 -13.91
CA GLN A 18 -8.55 18.03 -14.85
C GLN A 18 -8.76 17.53 -16.28
N ARG A 19 -8.10 16.42 -16.65
CA ARG A 19 -8.35 15.71 -17.93
C ARG A 19 -9.56 14.75 -17.87
N GLY A 20 -10.40 14.84 -16.84
CA GLY A 20 -11.62 14.07 -16.70
C GLY A 20 -11.42 12.62 -16.23
N LYS A 21 -10.26 12.29 -15.64
CA LYS A 21 -10.06 10.98 -15.01
C LYS A 21 -10.66 11.01 -13.59
N GLN A 22 -11.24 9.89 -13.19
CA GLN A 22 -11.63 9.69 -11.80
C GLN A 22 -10.38 9.39 -10.98
N VAL A 23 -10.07 10.26 -10.04
CA VAL A 23 -8.89 10.14 -9.18
C VAL A 23 -9.34 10.08 -7.73
N ALA A 24 -8.88 9.06 -7.00
CA ALA A 24 -9.08 8.94 -5.57
C ALA A 24 -7.73 8.85 -4.86
N VAL A 25 -7.58 9.60 -3.78
CA VAL A 25 -6.35 9.66 -2.98
C VAL A 25 -6.68 9.46 -1.52
N PHE A 26 -5.94 8.57 -0.87
CA PHE A 26 -5.97 8.42 0.58
C PHE A 26 -4.80 9.20 1.19
N VAL A 27 -5.11 10.14 2.09
CA VAL A 27 -4.13 11.01 2.76
C VAL A 27 -4.03 10.63 4.22
N GLU A 28 -2.83 10.21 4.67
CA GLU A 28 -2.56 9.97 6.09
C GLU A 28 -2.25 11.30 6.79
N ILE A 29 -3.12 11.70 7.74
CA ILE A 29 -2.99 12.98 8.45
C ILE A 29 -1.98 12.86 9.60
N THR A 30 -1.87 11.69 10.23
CA THR A 30 -1.03 11.49 11.43
C THR A 30 0.44 11.24 11.13
N ALA A 31 0.93 11.74 9.99
CA ALA A 31 2.33 11.67 9.64
C ALA A 31 3.14 12.67 10.49
N ARG A 32 4.05 12.17 11.34
CA ARG A 32 4.91 13.03 12.17
C ARG A 32 5.62 14.08 11.31
N PHE A 33 5.47 15.36 11.69
CA PHE A 33 6.07 16.55 11.06
C PHE A 33 5.47 16.97 9.70
N ASP A 34 4.47 16.24 9.15
CA ASP A 34 3.89 16.53 7.85
C ASP A 34 2.36 16.75 7.90
N GLU A 35 1.79 16.97 9.10
CA GLU A 35 0.34 17.07 9.28
C GLU A 35 -0.26 18.29 8.54
N GLU A 36 0.30 19.50 8.76
CA GLU A 36 -0.17 20.70 8.08
C GLU A 36 0.03 20.64 6.55
N PRO A 37 1.21 20.25 6.03
CA PRO A 37 1.41 20.06 4.60
C PRO A 37 0.45 19.04 3.99
N ASN A 38 0.18 17.92 4.66
CA ASN A 38 -0.74 16.89 4.17
C ASN A 38 -2.18 17.39 4.07
N ILE A 39 -2.65 18.17 5.06
CA ILE A 39 -3.97 18.80 5.02
C ILE A 39 -4.05 19.83 3.90
N ALA A 40 -3.03 20.65 3.73
CA ALA A 40 -2.97 21.64 2.66
C ALA A 40 -3.03 20.99 1.27
N TRP A 41 -2.27 19.92 1.06
CA TRP A 41 -2.33 19.13 -0.17
C TRP A 41 -3.68 18.47 -0.40
N GLY A 42 -4.30 17.94 0.66
CA GLY A 42 -5.65 17.40 0.57
C GLY A 42 -6.65 18.40 0.00
N ARG A 43 -6.63 19.63 0.49
CA ARG A 43 -7.50 20.71 -0.02
C ARG A 43 -7.23 21.07 -1.49
N VAL A 44 -5.96 21.19 -1.87
CA VAL A 44 -5.58 21.47 -3.27
C VAL A 44 -6.06 20.36 -4.22
N LEU A 45 -5.96 19.11 -3.79
CA LEU A 45 -6.47 17.96 -4.55
C LEU A 45 -8.00 17.98 -4.66
N GLU A 46 -8.73 18.27 -3.57
CA GLU A 46 -10.19 18.41 -3.57
C GLU A 46 -10.66 19.53 -4.51
N GLU A 47 -10.01 20.71 -4.47
CA GLU A 47 -10.29 21.83 -5.35
C GLU A 47 -10.08 21.48 -6.83
N ALA A 48 -9.16 20.55 -7.13
CA ALA A 48 -8.91 20.05 -8.47
C ALA A 48 -9.87 18.92 -8.91
N GLY A 49 -10.84 18.55 -8.06
CA GLY A 49 -11.82 17.49 -8.36
C GLY A 49 -11.36 16.08 -8.04
N VAL A 50 -10.29 15.92 -7.27
CA VAL A 50 -9.82 14.62 -6.76
C VAL A 50 -10.68 14.22 -5.56
N HIS A 51 -11.11 12.96 -5.51
CA HIS A 51 -11.75 12.41 -4.32
C HIS A 51 -10.69 12.11 -3.24
N VAL A 52 -10.70 12.90 -2.17
CA VAL A 52 -9.73 12.76 -1.07
C VAL A 52 -10.38 12.06 0.11
N VAL A 53 -9.74 11.01 0.60
CA VAL A 53 -10.11 10.30 1.81
C VAL A 53 -8.99 10.49 2.83
N TYR A 54 -9.37 11.00 3.99
CA TYR A 54 -8.44 11.23 5.09
C TYR A 54 -8.38 10.03 6.04
N GLY A 55 -7.21 9.81 6.59
CA GLY A 55 -6.77 8.65 7.35
C GLY A 55 -7.74 7.99 8.31
N MET A 56 -7.49 6.74 8.64
CA MET A 56 -8.32 5.93 9.53
C MET A 56 -8.19 6.37 11.00
N ARG A 57 -9.32 6.49 11.68
CA ARG A 57 -9.40 7.05 13.05
C ARG A 57 -8.59 6.30 14.12
N ARG A 58 -8.24 5.04 13.89
CA ARG A 58 -7.58 4.16 14.88
C ARG A 58 -6.32 3.46 14.36
N LEU A 59 -6.03 3.58 13.08
CA LEU A 59 -4.90 2.91 12.44
C LEU A 59 -4.12 3.91 11.61
N LYS A 60 -2.81 3.94 11.81
CA LYS A 60 -1.92 4.68 10.93
C LYS A 60 -1.69 3.89 9.66
N THR A 61 -2.00 4.49 8.52
CA THR A 61 -1.80 3.85 7.22
C THR A 61 -0.39 4.07 6.72
N HIS A 62 0.36 2.98 6.55
CA HIS A 62 1.77 3.02 6.11
C HIS A 62 1.99 2.35 4.74
N VAL A 63 0.93 1.94 4.08
CA VAL A 63 1.00 1.28 2.77
C VAL A 63 1.38 2.27 1.65
N LYS A 64 2.12 1.80 0.65
CA LYS A 64 2.46 2.53 -0.57
C LYS A 64 1.90 1.78 -1.75
N LEU A 65 0.73 2.22 -2.19
CA LEU A 65 -0.03 1.61 -3.28
C LEU A 65 -0.40 2.65 -4.33
N CYS A 66 -0.35 2.24 -5.58
CA CYS A 66 -0.99 2.93 -6.69
C CYS A 66 -1.78 1.91 -7.51
N LEU A 67 -3.00 2.26 -7.89
CA LEU A 67 -3.84 1.45 -8.74
C LEU A 67 -4.32 2.29 -9.92
N VAL A 68 -4.12 1.80 -11.12
CA VAL A 68 -4.65 2.37 -12.36
C VAL A 68 -5.64 1.39 -12.95
N VAL A 69 -6.86 1.86 -13.21
CA VAL A 69 -7.93 1.08 -13.85
C VAL A 69 -8.21 1.68 -15.22
N ARG A 70 -8.13 0.87 -16.25
CA ARG A 70 -8.30 1.31 -17.63
C ARG A 70 -9.24 0.35 -18.37
N GLU A 71 -9.91 0.88 -19.37
CA GLU A 71 -10.55 0.07 -20.41
C GLU A 71 -9.56 -0.11 -21.55
N GLU A 72 -9.24 -1.35 -21.88
CA GLU A 72 -8.36 -1.73 -22.96
C GLU A 72 -9.01 -2.87 -23.76
N GLU A 73 -9.13 -2.69 -25.06
CA GLU A 73 -9.72 -3.70 -25.96
C GLU A 73 -11.12 -4.19 -25.53
N GLY A 74 -11.91 -3.30 -24.95
CA GLY A 74 -13.28 -3.60 -24.46
C GLY A 74 -13.32 -4.34 -23.12
N ALA A 75 -12.21 -4.46 -22.42
CA ALA A 75 -12.13 -5.08 -21.10
C ALA A 75 -11.49 -4.15 -20.06
N VAL A 76 -11.91 -4.30 -18.80
CA VAL A 76 -11.29 -3.58 -17.69
C VAL A 76 -9.96 -4.23 -17.33
N ARG A 77 -8.88 -3.47 -17.42
CA ARG A 77 -7.54 -3.86 -17.01
C ARG A 77 -7.03 -3.01 -15.87
N ARG A 78 -6.37 -3.65 -14.91
CA ARG A 78 -5.81 -3.00 -13.74
C ARG A 78 -4.29 -3.13 -13.73
N TYR A 79 -3.63 -2.07 -13.27
CA TYR A 79 -2.19 -2.02 -13.05
C TYR A 79 -1.95 -1.54 -11.63
N ALA A 80 -1.17 -2.28 -10.87
CA ALA A 80 -0.86 -1.95 -9.50
C ALA A 80 0.64 -1.75 -9.29
N HIS A 81 0.98 -0.77 -8.48
CA HIS A 81 2.31 -0.62 -7.89
C HIS A 81 2.18 -0.78 -6.39
N VAL A 82 2.96 -1.72 -5.83
CA VAL A 82 3.06 -2.00 -4.41
C VAL A 82 4.51 -1.82 -4.01
N ALA A 83 4.80 -0.97 -3.02
CA ALA A 83 6.17 -0.64 -2.66
C ALA A 83 6.38 -0.51 -1.16
N THR A 84 7.65 -0.64 -0.75
CA THR A 84 8.10 -0.33 0.61
C THR A 84 8.39 1.16 0.78
N GLY A 85 8.82 1.83 -0.28
CA GLY A 85 9.25 3.23 -0.31
C GLY A 85 8.10 4.23 -0.47
N ASN A 86 8.21 5.35 0.21
CA ASN A 86 7.31 6.48 0.01
C ASN A 86 7.46 7.05 -1.41
N TYR A 87 6.34 7.55 -1.96
CA TYR A 87 6.36 8.34 -3.18
C TYR A 87 6.90 9.75 -2.88
N HIS A 88 8.18 9.84 -2.59
CA HIS A 88 8.86 11.08 -2.24
C HIS A 88 10.30 11.03 -2.76
N ALA A 89 10.63 11.90 -3.72
CA ALA A 89 11.91 11.88 -4.43
C ALA A 89 13.13 12.02 -3.50
N GLY A 90 13.01 12.80 -2.43
CA GLY A 90 14.09 12.96 -1.44
C GLY A 90 14.36 11.68 -0.66
N THR A 91 13.33 11.03 -0.12
CA THR A 91 13.48 9.78 0.64
C THR A 91 13.87 8.61 -0.24
N ALA A 92 13.40 8.57 -1.50
CA ALA A 92 13.76 7.51 -2.46
C ALA A 92 15.27 7.48 -2.80
N ARG A 93 15.98 8.57 -2.56
CA ARG A 93 17.45 8.61 -2.72
C ARG A 93 18.24 8.13 -1.51
N LEU A 94 17.57 8.02 -0.35
CA LEU A 94 18.22 7.68 0.92
C LEU A 94 17.99 6.23 1.32
N TYR A 95 16.91 5.62 0.84
CA TYR A 95 16.50 4.27 1.21
C TYR A 95 16.61 3.33 0.02
N GLU A 96 16.99 2.09 0.30
CA GLU A 96 16.90 1.00 -0.66
C GLU A 96 15.54 0.32 -0.53
N ASP A 97 14.63 0.70 -1.39
CA ASP A 97 13.27 0.20 -1.40
C ASP A 97 13.06 -0.89 -2.46
N LEU A 98 12.01 -1.67 -2.26
CA LEU A 98 11.52 -2.64 -3.24
C LEU A 98 10.13 -2.20 -3.70
N GLY A 99 9.88 -2.33 -5.00
CA GLY A 99 8.59 -2.09 -5.60
C GLY A 99 8.25 -3.15 -6.63
N VAL A 100 6.97 -3.50 -6.70
CA VAL A 100 6.41 -4.40 -7.71
C VAL A 100 5.42 -3.60 -8.55
N LEU A 101 5.63 -3.58 -9.85
CA LEU A 101 4.66 -3.08 -10.83
C LEU A 101 4.09 -4.28 -11.58
N SER A 102 2.77 -4.47 -11.53
CA SER A 102 2.13 -5.66 -12.09
C SER A 102 0.75 -5.35 -12.66
N CYS A 103 0.36 -6.13 -13.66
CA CYS A 103 -1.02 -6.22 -14.15
C CYS A 103 -1.62 -7.63 -13.91
N ASP A 104 -0.97 -8.43 -13.08
CA ASP A 104 -1.53 -9.71 -12.66
C ASP A 104 -2.91 -9.50 -12.03
N ARG A 105 -3.86 -10.34 -12.44
CA ARG A 105 -5.27 -10.16 -12.10
C ARG A 105 -5.51 -10.34 -10.60
N GLU A 106 -4.96 -11.38 -10.01
CA GLU A 106 -5.13 -11.68 -8.59
C GLU A 106 -4.55 -10.59 -7.70
N LEU A 107 -3.33 -10.15 -8.00
CA LEU A 107 -2.67 -9.07 -7.28
C LEU A 107 -3.45 -7.76 -7.39
N THR A 108 -3.87 -7.39 -8.59
CA THR A 108 -4.56 -6.12 -8.80
C THR A 108 -5.99 -6.10 -8.25
N GLU A 109 -6.69 -7.24 -8.22
CA GLU A 109 -7.97 -7.39 -7.52
C GLU A 109 -7.79 -7.27 -6.01
N SER A 110 -6.73 -7.86 -5.45
CA SER A 110 -6.38 -7.73 -4.03
C SER A 110 -6.03 -6.28 -3.65
N VAL A 111 -5.27 -5.57 -4.49
CA VAL A 111 -4.98 -4.14 -4.30
C VAL A 111 -6.26 -3.30 -4.37
N ALA A 112 -7.17 -3.60 -5.30
CA ALA A 112 -8.46 -2.91 -5.39
C ALA A 112 -9.31 -3.14 -4.13
N ALA A 113 -9.29 -4.33 -3.53
CA ALA A 113 -9.95 -4.62 -2.27
C ALA A 113 -9.42 -3.75 -1.12
N VAL A 114 -8.10 -3.55 -1.03
CA VAL A 114 -7.48 -2.64 -0.05
C VAL A 114 -7.93 -1.20 -0.28
N PHE A 115 -7.97 -0.72 -1.53
CA PHE A 115 -8.46 0.63 -1.82
C PHE A 115 -9.94 0.80 -1.44
N ASN A 116 -10.79 -0.18 -1.71
CA ASN A 116 -12.21 -0.14 -1.34
C ASN A 116 -12.39 -0.05 0.18
N GLU A 117 -11.59 -0.75 0.96
CA GLU A 117 -11.61 -0.64 2.42
C GLU A 117 -11.11 0.73 2.90
N LEU A 118 -9.97 1.20 2.39
CA LEU A 118 -9.41 2.51 2.75
C LEU A 118 -10.36 3.67 2.41
N THR A 119 -11.16 3.54 1.36
CA THR A 119 -12.15 4.54 0.96
C THR A 119 -13.52 4.34 1.59
N GLY A 120 -13.67 3.34 2.46
CA GLY A 120 -14.91 3.11 3.21
C GLY A 120 -16.05 2.51 2.39
N THR A 121 -15.77 2.01 1.19
CA THR A 121 -16.82 1.56 0.27
C THR A 121 -17.38 0.20 0.64
N VAL A 122 -16.55 -0.74 1.05
CA VAL A 122 -16.98 -2.11 1.48
C VAL A 122 -15.85 -2.77 2.28
N SER A 123 -16.18 -3.50 3.36
CA SER A 123 -15.23 -4.44 3.96
C SER A 123 -14.95 -5.58 2.97
N ALA A 124 -13.68 -5.76 2.62
CA ALA A 124 -13.31 -6.82 1.69
C ALA A 124 -13.55 -8.20 2.32
N PRO A 125 -14.12 -9.17 1.58
CA PRO A 125 -14.28 -10.54 2.07
C PRO A 125 -12.93 -11.27 2.21
N GLY A 126 -11.83 -10.63 1.80
CA GLY A 126 -10.46 -11.11 1.86
C GLY A 126 -9.56 -10.31 0.92
N TYR A 127 -8.25 -10.48 1.09
CA TYR A 127 -7.23 -9.75 0.33
C TYR A 127 -6.46 -10.64 -0.65
N GLY A 128 -7.02 -11.82 -0.97
CA GLY A 128 -6.38 -12.76 -1.87
C GLY A 128 -4.96 -13.13 -1.41
N ASN A 129 -3.98 -12.87 -2.27
CA ASN A 129 -2.58 -13.15 -2.01
C ASN A 129 -1.83 -12.02 -1.26
N LEU A 130 -2.50 -10.90 -0.95
CA LEU A 130 -1.89 -9.82 -0.17
C LEU A 130 -1.93 -10.12 1.33
N LEU A 131 -0.84 -9.82 2.00
CA LEU A 131 -0.74 -9.81 3.45
C LEU A 131 -0.98 -8.39 3.94
N VAL A 132 -2.09 -8.19 4.64
CA VAL A 132 -2.57 -6.89 5.10
C VAL A 132 -2.63 -6.84 6.63
N ALA A 133 -1.87 -5.95 7.24
CA ALA A 133 -1.97 -5.69 8.66
C ALA A 133 -3.12 -4.69 8.96
N PRO A 134 -3.89 -4.90 10.04
CA PRO A 134 -3.78 -5.95 11.07
C PRO A 134 -4.53 -7.25 10.76
N HIS A 135 -5.09 -7.43 9.56
CA HIS A 135 -6.05 -8.49 9.24
C HIS A 135 -5.43 -9.89 9.19
N ASN A 136 -4.60 -10.17 8.17
CA ASN A 136 -4.08 -11.52 7.92
C ASN A 136 -2.55 -11.62 7.94
N LEU A 137 -1.83 -10.50 8.05
CA LEU A 137 -0.38 -10.47 7.89
C LEU A 137 0.33 -11.33 8.95
N ARG A 138 0.00 -11.11 10.24
CA ARG A 138 0.66 -11.82 11.34
C ARG A 138 0.45 -13.33 11.25
N GLU A 139 -0.81 -13.77 11.10
CA GLU A 139 -1.13 -15.19 11.03
C GLU A 139 -0.41 -15.87 9.88
N ARG A 140 -0.41 -15.22 8.71
CA ARG A 140 0.21 -15.80 7.53
C ARG A 140 1.73 -15.85 7.63
N PHE A 141 2.38 -14.84 8.23
CA PHE A 141 3.82 -14.92 8.50
C PHE A 141 4.15 -16.03 9.50
N THR A 142 3.39 -16.17 10.58
CA THR A 142 3.56 -17.27 11.53
C THR A 142 3.46 -18.64 10.86
N GLU A 143 2.46 -18.85 9.98
CA GLU A 143 2.34 -20.09 9.19
C GLU A 143 3.57 -20.33 8.30
N LEU A 144 4.07 -19.28 7.64
CA LEU A 144 5.23 -19.39 6.77
C LEU A 144 6.51 -19.73 7.57
N ILE A 145 6.70 -19.13 8.74
CA ILE A 145 7.84 -19.42 9.63
C ILE A 145 7.79 -20.87 10.09
N ARG A 146 6.64 -21.33 10.59
CA ARG A 146 6.46 -22.72 11.04
C ARG A 146 6.69 -23.72 9.91
N ARG A 147 6.22 -23.43 8.72
CA ARG A 147 6.46 -24.28 7.55
C ARG A 147 7.96 -24.42 7.24
N GLU A 148 8.73 -23.33 7.35
CA GLU A 148 10.19 -23.39 7.15
C GLU A 148 10.89 -24.18 8.28
N ALA A 149 10.42 -24.08 9.51
CA ALA A 149 10.90 -24.90 10.62
C ALA A 149 10.65 -26.39 10.38
N GLU A 150 9.42 -26.77 9.97
CA GLU A 150 9.09 -28.16 9.60
C GLU A 150 9.96 -28.69 8.43
N HIS A 151 10.30 -27.82 7.47
CA HIS A 151 11.21 -28.18 6.38
C HIS A 151 12.62 -28.46 6.92
N ALA A 152 13.11 -27.62 7.82
CA ALA A 152 14.42 -27.81 8.45
C ALA A 152 14.48 -29.12 9.25
N GLU A 153 13.49 -29.39 10.09
CA GLU A 153 13.38 -30.63 10.87
C GLU A 153 13.33 -31.89 9.98
N ALA A 154 12.69 -31.80 8.83
CA ALA A 154 12.63 -32.86 7.84
C ALA A 154 13.88 -32.98 6.96
N GLY A 155 14.94 -32.20 7.20
CA GLY A 155 16.17 -32.16 6.40
C GLY A 155 15.97 -31.66 4.97
N ARG A 156 14.88 -30.92 4.70
CA ARG A 156 14.61 -30.29 3.41
C ARG A 156 15.29 -28.91 3.30
N PRO A 157 15.58 -28.42 2.10
CA PRO A 157 16.05 -27.04 1.92
C PRO A 157 15.05 -26.06 2.54
N SER A 158 15.54 -25.22 3.44
CA SER A 158 14.73 -24.25 4.18
C SER A 158 15.53 -22.99 4.45
N GLY A 159 14.84 -21.88 4.70
CA GLY A 159 15.50 -20.65 5.11
C GLY A 159 14.58 -19.44 5.00
N ILE A 160 14.77 -18.49 5.90
CA ILE A 160 14.05 -17.23 5.93
C ILE A 160 15.05 -16.11 5.68
N ARG A 161 14.71 -15.22 4.74
CA ARG A 161 15.43 -13.98 4.50
C ARG A 161 14.49 -12.81 4.63
N ALA A 162 14.76 -11.91 5.57
CA ALA A 162 13.93 -10.76 5.83
C ALA A 162 14.78 -9.48 5.80
N LYS A 163 14.28 -8.44 5.10
CA LYS A 163 14.84 -7.09 5.12
C LYS A 163 13.80 -6.14 5.68
N MET A 164 14.10 -5.49 6.78
CA MET A 164 13.20 -4.57 7.46
C MET A 164 13.98 -3.57 8.32
N ASN A 165 13.37 -2.44 8.67
CA ASN A 165 13.98 -1.49 9.60
C ASN A 165 14.03 -2.04 11.02
N GLN A 166 12.91 -2.64 11.46
CA GLN A 166 12.73 -3.17 12.79
C GLN A 166 11.76 -4.35 12.76
N LEU A 167 12.05 -5.36 13.56
CA LEU A 167 11.11 -6.40 13.93
C LEU A 167 10.64 -6.11 15.36
N GLN A 168 9.35 -5.78 15.53
CA GLN A 168 8.78 -5.34 16.81
C GLN A 168 7.62 -6.21 17.29
N ASP A 169 7.11 -7.09 16.45
CA ASP A 169 6.01 -7.99 16.81
C ASP A 169 6.56 -9.12 17.67
N GLU A 170 6.27 -9.06 18.99
CA GLU A 170 6.78 -10.03 19.96
C GLU A 170 6.44 -11.47 19.59
N ARG A 171 5.21 -11.73 19.11
CA ARG A 171 4.81 -13.07 18.69
C ARG A 171 5.58 -13.58 17.48
N MET A 172 5.88 -12.70 16.53
CA MET A 172 6.69 -13.09 15.37
C MET A 172 8.16 -13.31 15.76
N ILE A 173 8.67 -12.59 16.77
CA ILE A 173 10.01 -12.80 17.30
C ILE A 173 10.10 -14.16 18.01
N GLU A 174 9.06 -14.52 18.75
CA GLU A 174 9.00 -15.81 19.47
C GLU A 174 8.89 -17.02 18.52
N GLU A 175 8.35 -16.82 17.31
CA GLU A 175 8.22 -17.90 16.30
C GLU A 175 9.51 -18.09 15.47
N LEU A 176 10.44 -17.13 15.47
CA LEU A 176 11.71 -17.20 14.74
C LEU A 176 12.80 -17.90 15.52
#